data_e27a8329f056706b16f96c5be9847e03
#
_entry.id   e27a8329f056706b16f96c5be9847e03
#
_cell.length_a   1.000
_cell.length_b   1.000
_cell.length_c   1.000
_cell.angle_alpha   90.00
_cell.angle_beta   90.00
_cell.angle_gamma   90.00
#
_symmetry.space_group_name_H-M   'P 1'
#
loop_
_entity.id
_entity.type
_entity.pdbx_description
1 polymer ?
#
loop_
_entity_poly.entity_id
_entity_poly.type
_entity_poly.pdbx_seq_one_letter_code
_entity_poly.pdbx_strand_id
1 'polypeptide(L)'
;MNLPNKLTMARVIMIPFFVIFMLTGWGGEASKWISLAIFIVASLTDLLDGHIARKHNLVTNFGKFMDPLADKLLVCSAMICLVEMGRIPAWIVIVIISREFIISGFRLIASDNGRVIAASYWGKFKTTFQMIMICLMIANIEALSVLTTIVMLSLIHISEPTRLQL
;
A
#
# COMPACT_ATOMS: atom_id res chain seq x y z
N MET A 1 3.57 -23.81 7.98
CA MET A 1 3.57 -22.42 7.48
C MET A 1 4.96 -21.86 7.67
N ASN A 2 5.60 -21.41 6.59
CA ASN A 2 6.92 -20.80 6.63
C ASN A 2 6.86 -19.40 7.25
N LEU A 3 7.99 -18.89 7.75
CA LEU A 3 8.09 -17.57 8.40
C LEU A 3 7.47 -16.44 7.55
N PRO A 4 7.76 -16.32 6.23
CA PRO A 4 7.13 -15.29 5.39
C PRO A 4 5.60 -15.36 5.40
N ASN A 5 5.01 -16.55 5.24
CA ASN A 5 3.56 -16.70 5.25
C ASN A 5 2.91 -16.27 6.59
N LYS A 6 3.61 -16.49 7.72
CA LYS A 6 3.14 -16.03 9.03
C LYS A 6 3.14 -14.50 9.11
N LEU A 7 4.15 -13.84 8.55
CA LEU A 7 4.25 -12.39 8.53
C LEU A 7 3.16 -11.76 7.64
N THR A 8 2.89 -12.35 6.47
CA THR A 8 1.78 -11.92 5.62
C THR A 8 0.43 -12.05 6.32
N MET A 9 0.17 -13.18 7.01
CA MET A 9 -1.06 -13.36 7.78
C MET A 9 -1.16 -12.39 8.96
N ALA A 10 -0.06 -12.13 9.67
CA ALA A 10 -0.04 -11.13 10.74
C ALA A 10 -0.40 -9.73 10.21
N ARG A 11 0.10 -9.35 9.02
CA ARG A 11 -0.26 -8.10 8.36
C ARG A 11 -1.76 -8.02 8.06
N VAL A 12 -2.35 -9.08 7.49
CA VAL A 12 -3.79 -9.12 7.22
C VAL A 12 -4.61 -8.94 8.50
N ILE A 13 -4.16 -9.54 9.61
CA ILE A 13 -4.79 -9.38 10.92
C ILE A 13 -4.62 -7.95 11.48
N MET A 14 -3.48 -7.30 11.22
CA MET A 14 -3.25 -5.92 11.68
C MET A 14 -4.13 -4.89 10.97
N ILE A 15 -4.60 -5.16 9.74
CA ILE A 15 -5.44 -4.22 8.97
C ILE A 15 -6.74 -3.86 9.71
N PRO A 16 -7.55 -4.79 10.22
CA PRO A 16 -8.74 -4.44 10.99
C PRO A 16 -8.44 -3.58 12.23
N PHE A 17 -7.38 -3.88 12.95
CA PHE A 17 -6.96 -3.07 14.09
C PHE A 17 -6.59 -1.65 13.67
N PHE A 18 -5.81 -1.51 12.59
CA PHE A 18 -5.48 -0.22 12.00
C PHE A 18 -6.75 0.59 11.67
N VAL A 19 -7.73 -0.03 10.99
CA VAL A 19 -8.99 0.62 10.60
C VAL A 19 -9.79 1.06 11.84
N ILE A 20 -9.91 0.19 12.85
CA ILE A 20 -10.61 0.50 14.08
C ILE A 20 -9.96 1.70 14.77
N PHE A 21 -8.67 1.68 15.05
CA PHE A 21 -7.99 2.81 15.70
C PHE A 21 -8.10 4.10 14.88
N MET A 22 -8.04 4.00 13.55
CA MET A 22 -8.09 5.18 12.70
C MET A 22 -9.48 5.83 12.64
N LEU A 23 -10.56 5.03 12.60
CA LEU A 23 -11.93 5.54 12.45
C LEU A 23 -12.61 5.84 13.78
N THR A 24 -12.38 5.01 14.82
CA THR A 24 -13.06 5.22 16.11
C THR A 24 -12.42 6.31 16.96
N GLY A 25 -11.18 6.71 16.65
CA GLY A 25 -10.44 7.65 17.48
C GLY A 25 -10.22 7.15 18.92
N TRP A 26 -10.26 5.83 19.14
CA TRP A 26 -10.14 5.19 20.44
C TRP A 26 -8.75 5.47 21.03
N GLY A 27 -8.69 6.37 21.99
CA GLY A 27 -7.45 6.91 22.57
C GLY A 27 -7.20 8.40 22.27
N GLY A 28 -8.17 9.11 21.67
CA GLY A 28 -8.06 10.55 21.40
C GLY A 28 -6.90 10.90 20.48
N GLU A 29 -6.08 11.87 20.87
CA GLU A 29 -4.88 12.30 20.10
C GLU A 29 -3.87 11.17 19.87
N ALA A 30 -3.78 10.18 20.78
CA ALA A 30 -2.89 9.04 20.63
C ALA A 30 -3.32 8.09 19.50
N SER A 31 -4.60 8.07 19.14
CA SER A 31 -5.15 7.16 18.12
C SER A 31 -4.46 7.34 16.75
N LYS A 32 -4.20 8.58 16.34
CA LYS A 32 -3.49 8.88 15.09
C LYS A 32 -2.07 8.31 15.09
N TRP A 33 -1.36 8.42 16.23
CA TRP A 33 0.01 7.91 16.35
C TRP A 33 0.04 6.38 16.41
N ILE A 34 -0.95 5.77 17.07
CA ILE A 34 -1.10 4.31 17.11
C ILE A 34 -1.39 3.79 15.69
N SER A 35 -2.32 4.40 14.96
CA SER A 35 -2.62 4.03 13.57
C SER A 35 -1.41 4.19 12.66
N LEU A 36 -0.67 5.29 12.82
CA LEU A 36 0.57 5.52 12.08
C LEU A 36 1.62 4.44 12.37
N ALA A 37 1.82 4.11 13.64
CA ALA A 37 2.76 3.06 14.06
C ALA A 37 2.36 1.70 13.46
N ILE A 38 1.08 1.31 13.53
CA ILE A 38 0.58 0.06 12.95
C ILE A 38 0.85 0.05 11.43
N PHE A 39 0.54 1.14 10.72
CA PHE A 39 0.76 1.25 9.28
C PHE A 39 2.23 1.12 8.91
N ILE A 40 3.13 1.80 9.64
CA ILE A 40 4.58 1.73 9.42
C ILE A 40 5.10 0.32 9.70
N VAL A 41 4.72 -0.30 10.82
CA VAL A 41 5.14 -1.66 11.17
C VAL A 41 4.66 -2.67 10.13
N ALA A 42 3.40 -2.58 9.70
CA ALA A 42 2.85 -3.44 8.65
C ALA A 42 3.60 -3.28 7.32
N SER A 43 3.94 -2.04 6.94
CA SER A 43 4.69 -1.75 5.71
C SER A 43 6.15 -2.23 5.77
N LEU A 44 6.82 -2.06 6.92
CA LEU A 44 8.18 -2.57 7.13
C LEU A 44 8.22 -4.10 7.14
N THR A 45 7.21 -4.73 7.71
CA THR A 45 7.07 -6.19 7.70
C THR A 45 7.02 -6.73 6.27
N ASP A 46 6.35 -6.04 5.34
CA ASP A 46 6.32 -6.41 3.91
C ASP A 46 7.72 -6.37 3.26
N LEU A 47 8.50 -5.35 3.57
CA LEU A 47 9.87 -5.25 3.05
C LEU A 47 10.77 -6.36 3.61
N LEU A 48 10.58 -6.73 4.87
CA LEU A 48 11.38 -7.75 5.55
C LEU A 48 11.03 -9.15 5.05
N ASP A 49 9.75 -9.51 4.95
CA ASP A 49 9.33 -10.84 4.52
C ASP A 49 9.70 -11.11 3.06
N GLY A 50 9.54 -10.11 2.17
CA GLY A 50 9.99 -10.18 0.80
C GLY A 50 11.52 -10.36 0.65
N HIS A 51 12.31 -9.74 1.54
CA HIS A 51 13.75 -9.90 1.57
C HIS A 51 14.17 -11.30 2.07
N ILE A 52 13.56 -11.75 3.18
CA ILE A 52 13.83 -13.04 3.81
C ILE A 52 13.42 -14.19 2.87
N ALA A 53 12.23 -14.12 2.27
CA ALA A 53 11.73 -15.14 1.35
C ALA A 53 12.67 -15.35 0.15
N ARG A 54 13.19 -14.25 -0.43
CA ARG A 54 14.14 -14.31 -1.54
C ARG A 54 15.51 -14.85 -1.13
N LYS A 55 16.01 -14.43 0.03
CA LYS A 55 17.34 -14.84 0.53
C LYS A 55 17.40 -16.34 0.88
N HIS A 56 16.29 -16.90 1.38
CA HIS A 56 16.25 -18.28 1.85
C HIS A 56 15.50 -19.25 0.93
N ASN A 57 15.12 -18.82 -0.29
CA ASN A 57 14.33 -19.61 -1.24
C ASN A 57 13.04 -20.22 -0.64
N LEU A 58 12.44 -19.55 0.35
CA LEU A 58 11.22 -19.97 1.04
C LEU A 58 9.94 -19.49 0.36
N VAL A 59 10.02 -19.24 -0.94
CA VAL A 59 8.90 -18.71 -1.72
C VAL A 59 7.87 -19.80 -1.94
N THR A 60 6.69 -19.64 -1.34
CA THR A 60 5.54 -20.54 -1.51
C THR A 60 4.56 -20.00 -2.54
N ASN A 61 3.77 -20.88 -3.17
CA ASN A 61 2.70 -20.44 -4.08
C ASN A 61 1.66 -19.58 -3.37
N PHE A 62 1.37 -19.89 -2.09
CA PHE A 62 0.50 -19.08 -1.24
C PHE A 62 1.07 -17.68 -1.00
N GLY A 63 2.35 -17.57 -0.63
CA GLY A 63 3.01 -16.27 -0.43
C GLY A 63 3.02 -15.43 -1.69
N LYS A 64 3.38 -16.01 -2.84
CA LYS A 64 3.37 -15.31 -4.14
C LYS A 64 2.04 -14.63 -4.46
N PHE A 65 0.93 -15.23 -4.03
CA PHE A 65 -0.41 -14.71 -4.24
C PHE A 65 -0.83 -13.73 -3.14
N MET A 66 -0.60 -14.10 -1.88
CA MET A 66 -1.08 -13.35 -0.71
C MET A 66 -0.28 -12.08 -0.43
N ASP A 67 1.04 -12.08 -0.67
CA ASP A 67 1.89 -10.91 -0.38
C ASP A 67 1.45 -9.66 -1.17
N PRO A 68 1.30 -9.70 -2.52
CA PRO A 68 0.81 -8.55 -3.27
C PRO A 68 -0.62 -8.14 -2.90
N LEU A 69 -1.44 -9.08 -2.43
CA LEU A 69 -2.82 -8.80 -2.02
C LEU A 69 -2.85 -8.09 -0.67
N ALA A 70 -2.09 -8.57 0.32
CA ALA A 70 -2.02 -7.99 1.65
C ALA A 70 -1.46 -6.55 1.63
N ASP A 71 -0.42 -6.30 0.81
CA ASP A 71 0.14 -4.96 0.62
C ASP A 71 -0.91 -3.98 0.08
N LYS A 72 -1.64 -4.38 -0.96
CA LYS A 72 -2.71 -3.55 -1.52
C LYS A 72 -3.86 -3.35 -0.56
N LEU A 73 -4.25 -4.37 0.18
CA LEU A 73 -5.29 -4.27 1.19
C LEU A 73 -4.96 -3.21 2.23
N LEU A 74 -3.72 -3.18 2.73
CA LEU A 74 -3.26 -2.17 3.70
C LEU A 74 -3.37 -0.76 3.13
N VAL A 75 -2.83 -0.54 1.93
CA VAL A 75 -2.84 0.78 1.27
C VAL A 75 -4.27 1.23 0.93
N CYS A 76 -5.10 0.35 0.37
CA CYS A 76 -6.50 0.66 0.05
C CYS A 76 -7.30 0.99 1.31
N SER A 77 -7.15 0.21 2.39
CA SER A 77 -7.81 0.46 3.67
C SER A 77 -7.42 1.82 4.23
N ALA A 78 -6.13 2.17 4.20
CA ALA A 78 -5.67 3.47 4.66
C ALA A 78 -6.27 4.62 3.85
N MET A 79 -6.31 4.51 2.51
CA MET A 79 -6.90 5.53 1.65
C MET A 79 -8.41 5.67 1.88
N ILE A 80 -9.13 4.58 2.05
CA ILE A 80 -10.58 4.59 2.35
C ILE A 80 -10.85 5.27 3.69
N CYS A 81 -10.07 4.95 4.73
CA CYS A 81 -10.17 5.63 6.02
C CYS A 81 -9.91 7.14 5.90
N LEU A 82 -8.94 7.55 5.10
CA LEU A 82 -8.65 8.96 4.85
C LEU A 82 -9.79 9.68 4.11
N VAL A 83 -10.53 8.97 3.23
CA VAL A 83 -11.75 9.49 2.61
C VAL A 83 -12.84 9.70 3.64
N GLU A 84 -13.10 8.72 4.51
CA GLU A 84 -14.09 8.82 5.60
C GLU A 84 -13.78 9.98 6.54
N MET A 85 -12.50 10.23 6.81
CA MET A 85 -12.05 11.36 7.60
C MET A 85 -12.10 12.71 6.85
N GLY A 86 -12.56 12.74 5.60
CA GLY A 86 -12.64 13.95 4.77
C GLY A 86 -11.29 14.52 4.32
N ARG A 87 -10.20 13.76 4.42
CA ARG A 87 -8.84 14.22 4.11
C ARG A 87 -8.48 14.04 2.62
N ILE A 88 -9.12 13.12 1.93
CA ILE A 88 -8.93 12.87 0.49
C ILE A 88 -10.29 12.80 -0.17
N PRO A 89 -10.49 13.45 -1.35
CA PRO A 89 -11.69 13.26 -2.13
C PRO A 89 -11.82 11.83 -2.65
N ALA A 90 -13.01 11.23 -2.53
CA ALA A 90 -13.26 9.84 -2.91
C ALA A 90 -12.90 9.53 -4.37
N TRP A 91 -13.16 10.45 -5.31
CA TRP A 91 -12.87 10.25 -6.73
C TRP A 91 -11.38 10.01 -7.01
N ILE A 92 -10.48 10.68 -6.25
CA ILE A 92 -9.03 10.48 -6.37
C ILE A 92 -8.65 9.05 -5.95
N VAL A 93 -9.20 8.59 -4.84
CA VAL A 93 -8.94 7.25 -4.32
C VAL A 93 -9.45 6.19 -5.29
N ILE A 94 -10.64 6.40 -5.87
CA ILE A 94 -11.19 5.50 -6.89
C ILE A 94 -10.24 5.38 -8.09
N VAL A 95 -9.73 6.49 -8.62
CA VAL A 95 -8.78 6.49 -9.75
C VAL A 95 -7.50 5.72 -9.39
N ILE A 96 -6.92 5.99 -8.22
CA ILE A 96 -5.68 5.34 -7.78
C ILE A 96 -5.89 3.84 -7.61
N ILE A 97 -6.96 3.42 -6.91
CA ILE A 97 -7.26 2.01 -6.66
C ILE A 97 -7.56 1.28 -7.97
N SER A 98 -8.40 1.84 -8.84
CA SER A 98 -8.73 1.22 -10.12
C SER A 98 -7.49 0.97 -10.96
N ARG A 99 -6.61 1.95 -11.06
CA ARG A 99 -5.33 1.81 -11.78
C ARG A 99 -4.43 0.74 -11.15
N GLU A 100 -4.36 0.68 -9.82
CA GLU A 100 -3.57 -0.34 -9.11
C GLU A 100 -4.06 -1.76 -9.43
N PHE A 101 -5.37 -1.97 -9.42
CA PHE A 101 -5.96 -3.28 -9.72
C PHE A 101 -5.81 -3.66 -11.18
N ILE A 102 -6.05 -2.72 -12.11
CA ILE A 102 -5.90 -2.95 -13.55
C ILE A 102 -4.46 -3.39 -13.88
N ILE A 103 -3.45 -2.63 -13.43
CA ILE A 103 -2.04 -2.97 -13.72
C ILE A 103 -1.64 -4.30 -13.08
N SER A 104 -2.17 -4.60 -11.90
CA SER A 104 -1.87 -5.87 -11.23
C SER A 104 -2.53 -7.05 -11.92
N GLY A 105 -3.76 -6.88 -12.41
CA GLY A 105 -4.44 -7.87 -13.23
C GLY A 105 -3.66 -8.16 -14.51
N PHE A 106 -3.22 -7.13 -15.23
CA PHE A 106 -2.39 -7.29 -16.44
C PHE A 106 -1.06 -8.02 -16.15
N ARG A 107 -0.40 -7.70 -15.03
CA ARG A 107 0.83 -8.42 -14.64
C ARG A 107 0.57 -9.89 -14.33
N LEU A 108 -0.54 -10.19 -13.68
CA LEU A 108 -0.92 -11.57 -13.36
C LEU A 108 -1.15 -12.38 -14.63
N ILE A 109 -1.94 -11.85 -15.57
CA ILE A 109 -2.23 -12.47 -16.88
C ILE A 109 -0.94 -12.65 -17.70
N ALA A 110 -0.08 -11.64 -17.72
CA ALA A 110 1.19 -11.72 -18.46
C ALA A 110 2.13 -12.78 -17.86
N SER A 111 2.18 -12.89 -16.53
CA SER A 111 2.96 -13.91 -15.83
C SER A 111 2.45 -15.33 -16.11
N ASP A 112 1.15 -15.51 -16.21
CA ASP A 112 0.51 -16.78 -16.51
C ASP A 112 0.83 -17.23 -17.96
N ASN A 113 0.95 -16.27 -18.87
CA ASN A 113 1.38 -16.51 -20.25
C ASN A 113 2.91 -16.59 -20.44
N GLY A 114 3.68 -16.76 -19.36
CA GLY A 114 5.14 -16.89 -19.40
C GLY A 114 5.90 -15.60 -19.74
N ARG A 115 5.22 -14.45 -19.84
CA ARG A 115 5.84 -13.14 -20.05
C ARG A 115 6.02 -12.40 -18.73
N VAL A 116 7.25 -12.31 -18.26
CA VAL A 116 7.57 -11.56 -17.03
C VAL A 116 7.68 -10.07 -17.37
N ILE A 117 6.64 -9.30 -17.05
CA ILE A 117 6.72 -7.83 -17.13
C ILE A 117 7.56 -7.34 -15.94
N ALA A 118 8.80 -6.95 -16.20
CA ALA A 118 9.69 -6.42 -15.19
C ALA A 118 9.07 -5.17 -14.51
N ALA A 119 9.19 -5.10 -13.19
CA ALA A 119 8.78 -3.91 -12.46
C ALA A 119 9.68 -2.75 -12.86
N SER A 120 9.12 -1.74 -13.51
CA SER A 120 9.84 -0.51 -13.84
C SER A 120 10.33 0.18 -12.56
N TYR A 121 11.51 0.80 -12.61
CA TYR A 121 12.02 1.66 -11.53
C TYR A 121 10.98 2.71 -11.09
N TRP A 122 10.23 3.29 -12.02
CA TRP A 122 9.13 4.23 -11.77
C TRP A 122 8.01 3.64 -10.91
N GLY A 123 7.71 2.34 -11.03
CA GLY A 123 6.73 1.67 -10.18
C GLY A 123 7.18 1.58 -8.72
N LYS A 124 8.48 1.42 -8.45
CA LYS A 124 9.03 1.41 -7.09
C LYS A 124 8.97 2.80 -6.45
N PHE A 125 9.34 3.84 -7.21
CA PHE A 125 9.22 5.22 -6.74
C PHE A 125 7.78 5.56 -6.37
N LYS A 126 6.81 5.19 -7.22
CA LYS A 126 5.39 5.43 -6.97
C LYS A 126 4.92 4.83 -5.65
N THR A 127 5.20 3.55 -5.40
CA THR A 127 4.77 2.88 -4.15
C THR A 127 5.39 3.53 -2.93
N THR A 128 6.67 3.91 -2.98
CA THR A 128 7.34 4.61 -1.89
C THR A 128 6.71 5.99 -1.63
N PHE A 129 6.47 6.77 -2.68
CA PHE A 129 5.80 8.07 -2.54
C PHE A 129 4.38 7.95 -1.99
N GLN A 130 3.62 6.95 -2.42
CA GLN A 130 2.28 6.68 -1.93
C GLN A 130 2.28 6.32 -0.44
N MET A 131 3.22 5.50 0.02
CA MET A 131 3.41 5.16 1.43
C MET A 131 3.75 6.40 2.27
N ILE A 132 4.68 7.24 1.81
CA ILE A 132 5.05 8.48 2.48
C ILE A 132 3.84 9.42 2.57
N MET A 133 3.10 9.59 1.49
CA MET A 133 1.88 10.41 1.46
C MET A 133 0.87 9.93 2.52
N ILE A 134 0.57 8.63 2.57
CA ILE A 134 -0.36 8.07 3.54
C ILE A 134 0.12 8.32 4.97
N CYS A 135 1.41 8.11 5.27
CA CYS A 135 1.97 8.41 6.59
C CYS A 135 1.81 9.88 6.98
N LEU A 136 2.09 10.81 6.07
CA LEU A 136 1.94 12.24 6.32
C LEU A 136 0.48 12.63 6.55
N MET A 137 -0.45 12.03 5.80
CA MET A 137 -1.88 12.29 5.95
C MET A 137 -2.45 11.69 7.25
N ILE A 138 -1.96 10.53 7.69
CA ILE A 138 -2.34 9.95 8.99
C ILE A 138 -1.82 10.83 10.13
N ALA A 139 -0.57 11.29 10.05
CA ALA A 139 0.04 12.17 11.04
C ALA A 139 -0.69 13.52 11.16
N ASN A 140 -1.39 13.95 10.11
CA ASN A 140 -2.15 15.20 10.06
C ASN A 140 -1.35 16.42 10.55
N ILE A 141 -0.17 16.61 9.98
CA ILE A 141 0.68 17.75 10.30
C ILE A 141 0.24 18.93 9.41
N GLU A 142 -0.37 19.94 10.01
CA GLU A 142 -0.93 21.11 9.28
C GLU A 142 0.11 21.81 8.39
N ALA A 143 1.35 21.92 8.87
CA ALA A 143 2.45 22.52 8.11
C ALA A 143 2.79 21.78 6.80
N LEU A 144 2.37 20.53 6.65
CA LEU A 144 2.64 19.66 5.50
C LEU A 144 1.40 19.43 4.62
N SER A 145 0.26 20.07 4.91
CA SER A 145 -0.99 19.90 4.17
C SER A 145 -0.86 20.24 2.68
N VAL A 146 -0.15 21.31 2.36
CA VAL A 146 0.15 21.73 0.98
C VAL A 146 1.05 20.68 0.29
N LEU A 147 2.07 20.18 0.99
CA LEU A 147 2.98 19.18 0.46
C LEU A 147 2.24 17.87 0.17
N THR A 148 1.34 17.43 1.07
CA THR A 148 0.53 16.21 0.86
C THR A 148 -0.38 16.34 -0.35
N THR A 149 -0.97 17.53 -0.59
CA THR A 149 -1.80 17.79 -1.76
C THR A 149 -0.97 17.74 -3.05
N ILE A 150 0.21 18.36 -3.05
CA ILE A 150 1.14 18.33 -4.21
C ILE A 150 1.58 16.90 -4.51
N VAL A 151 1.97 16.13 -3.50
CA VAL A 151 2.38 14.72 -3.66
C VAL A 151 1.22 13.88 -4.16
N MET A 152 -0.01 14.10 -3.68
CA MET A 152 -1.21 13.43 -4.15
C MET A 152 -1.49 13.71 -5.62
N LEU A 153 -1.40 14.97 -6.06
CA LEU A 153 -1.58 15.35 -7.46
C LEU A 153 -0.46 14.80 -8.35
N SER A 154 0.79 14.79 -7.86
CA SER A 154 1.91 14.19 -8.60
C SER A 154 1.75 12.68 -8.77
N LEU A 155 1.17 11.97 -7.80
CA LEU A 155 0.86 10.54 -7.93
C LEU A 155 -0.17 10.28 -9.03
N ILE A 156 -1.15 11.15 -9.21
CA ILE A 156 -2.10 11.06 -10.32
C ILE A 156 -1.37 11.27 -11.65
N HIS A 157 -0.48 12.26 -11.72
CA HIS A 157 0.28 12.55 -12.94
C HIS A 157 1.29 11.45 -13.28
N ILE A 158 2.03 10.93 -12.30
CA ILE A 158 2.95 9.77 -12.46
C ILE A 158 2.17 8.48 -12.78
N SER A 159 0.87 8.44 -12.48
CA SER A 159 0.00 7.32 -12.84
C SER A 159 -0.42 7.32 -14.32
N GLU A 160 -0.10 8.38 -15.08
CA GLU A 160 -0.25 8.34 -16.53
C GLU A 160 0.50 7.14 -17.12
N PRO A 161 -0.08 6.48 -18.13
CA PRO A 161 0.43 5.21 -18.59
C PRO A 161 1.88 5.40 -19.08
N THR A 162 2.82 4.91 -18.27
CA THR A 162 4.15 4.61 -18.79
C THR A 162 3.88 3.77 -20.03
N ARG A 163 4.16 4.33 -21.20
CA ARG A 163 3.93 3.75 -22.51
C ARG A 163 4.03 2.24 -22.42
N LEU A 164 2.93 1.55 -22.71
CA LEU A 164 2.95 0.16 -23.09
C LEU A 164 3.91 0.09 -24.29
N GLN A 165 5.18 -0.14 -24.03
CA GLN A 165 6.10 -0.60 -25.03
C GLN A 165 5.69 -2.06 -25.26
N LEU A 166 4.79 -2.21 -26.22
CA LEU A 166 4.52 -3.47 -26.90
C LEU A 166 5.76 -3.92 -27.64
#